data_e5f1830e0c2c786433b0d3dd6c1c572c
#
_entry.id   e5f1830e0c2c786433b0d3dd6c1c572c
#
_cell.length_a   1.000
_cell.length_b   1.000
_cell.length_c   1.000
_cell.angle_alpha   90.00
_cell.angle_beta   90.00
_cell.angle_gamma   90.00
#
_symmetry.space_group_name_H-M   'P 1'
#
loop_
_entity.id
_entity.type
_entity.pdbx_description
1 polymer ?
#
loop_
_entity_poly.entity_id
_entity_poly.type
_entity_poly.pdbx_seq_one_letter_code
_entity_poly.pdbx_strand_id
1 'polypeptide(L)'
;MKCVSNPTPDYEKLALQIKTWGQELGFSEVGITDIDLSKHEAQLQRWLDAGYHGSMDYMATHGMKRARPAELVPGTERVISVKMNYLPPDAGFAKTLKNKEKAYISRYALGRDYHKLMRNRLKKLGQKIEQEIGEYGFRPFVDSAPVLERQLAEKAGLGWRGKHSLLINQEAGS
;
A
#
# COMPACT_ATOMS: atom_id res chain seq x y z
N MET A 1 -12.49 -6.00 40.56
CA MET A 1 -12.64 -5.68 39.13
C MET A 1 -12.40 -6.97 38.34
N LYS A 2 -13.42 -7.53 37.72
CA LYS A 2 -13.27 -8.71 36.85
C LYS A 2 -12.68 -8.22 35.53
N CYS A 3 -11.45 -8.65 35.19
CA CYS A 3 -10.94 -8.53 33.83
C CYS A 3 -11.86 -9.34 32.91
N VAL A 4 -12.69 -8.66 32.15
CA VAL A 4 -13.42 -9.28 31.05
C VAL A 4 -12.38 -9.49 29.96
N SER A 5 -11.89 -10.73 29.83
CA SER A 5 -11.09 -11.11 28.68
C SER A 5 -12.02 -11.06 27.45
N ASN A 6 -11.83 -10.07 26.59
CA ASN A 6 -12.47 -10.10 25.28
C ASN A 6 -12.07 -11.42 24.59
N PRO A 7 -13.02 -12.16 24.05
CA PRO A 7 -12.69 -13.37 23.28
C PRO A 7 -11.74 -13.00 22.14
N THR A 8 -10.73 -13.83 21.91
CA THR A 8 -9.79 -13.65 20.78
C THR A 8 -10.60 -13.51 19.49
N PRO A 9 -10.39 -12.45 18.70
CA PRO A 9 -11.12 -12.26 17.47
C PRO A 9 -10.95 -13.44 16.50
N ASP A 10 -12.00 -13.79 15.79
CA ASP A 10 -11.90 -14.68 14.65
C ASP A 10 -11.22 -13.93 13.51
N TYR A 11 -9.91 -14.14 13.37
CA TYR A 11 -9.09 -13.41 12.41
C TYR A 11 -9.43 -13.72 10.95
N GLU A 12 -9.96 -14.91 10.64
CA GLU A 12 -10.41 -15.24 9.29
C GLU A 12 -11.64 -14.44 8.91
N LYS A 13 -12.61 -14.40 9.79
CA LYS A 13 -13.82 -13.59 9.64
C LYS A 13 -13.48 -12.11 9.56
N LEU A 14 -12.59 -11.62 10.44
CA LEU A 14 -12.14 -10.23 10.43
C LEU A 14 -11.45 -9.88 9.11
N ALA A 15 -10.62 -10.75 8.55
CA ALA A 15 -9.95 -10.53 7.28
C ALA A 15 -10.96 -10.37 6.13
N LEU A 16 -12.03 -11.16 6.10
CA LEU A 16 -13.11 -11.01 5.12
C LEU A 16 -13.86 -9.69 5.30
N GLN A 17 -14.18 -9.32 6.54
CA GLN A 17 -14.81 -8.03 6.85
C GLN A 17 -13.95 -6.85 6.40
N ILE A 18 -12.64 -6.88 6.67
CA ILE A 18 -11.70 -5.83 6.23
C ILE A 18 -11.72 -5.67 4.71
N LYS A 19 -11.73 -6.76 3.96
CA LYS A 19 -11.84 -6.70 2.49
C LYS A 19 -13.14 -6.06 2.04
N THR A 20 -14.27 -6.44 2.65
CA THR A 20 -15.58 -5.84 2.36
C THR A 20 -15.61 -4.36 2.67
N TRP A 21 -15.15 -3.95 3.86
CA TRP A 21 -15.09 -2.54 4.23
C TRP A 21 -14.16 -1.72 3.32
N GLY A 22 -13.07 -2.33 2.86
CA GLY A 22 -12.19 -1.68 1.89
C GLY A 22 -12.91 -1.39 0.58
N GLN A 23 -13.68 -2.33 0.06
CA GLN A 23 -14.48 -2.16 -1.15
C GLN A 23 -15.56 -1.08 -0.96
N GLU A 24 -16.27 -1.09 0.17
CA GLU A 24 -17.25 -0.05 0.53
C GLU A 24 -16.63 1.35 0.58
N LEU A 25 -15.37 1.44 1.00
CA LEU A 25 -14.60 2.68 1.02
C LEU A 25 -14.03 3.08 -0.36
N GLY A 26 -14.29 2.27 -1.40
CA GLY A 26 -13.92 2.54 -2.79
C GLY A 26 -12.50 2.12 -3.15
N PHE A 27 -11.90 1.17 -2.43
CA PHE A 27 -10.74 0.45 -2.90
C PHE A 27 -11.18 -0.69 -3.83
N SER A 28 -10.43 -0.94 -4.89
CA SER A 28 -10.74 -2.03 -5.83
C SER A 28 -10.34 -3.40 -5.26
N GLU A 29 -9.25 -3.43 -4.50
CA GLU A 29 -8.76 -4.65 -3.86
C GLU A 29 -8.13 -4.34 -2.50
N VAL A 30 -8.16 -5.33 -1.61
CA VAL A 30 -7.53 -5.31 -0.28
C VAL A 30 -6.81 -6.62 -0.05
N GLY A 31 -5.52 -6.56 0.23
CA GLY A 31 -4.69 -7.70 0.59
C GLY A 31 -4.14 -7.55 2.00
N ILE A 32 -3.98 -8.67 2.70
CA ILE A 32 -3.43 -8.71 4.06
C ILE A 32 -2.24 -9.66 4.05
N THR A 33 -1.12 -9.22 4.62
CA THR A 33 0.09 -10.04 4.72
C THR A 33 0.79 -9.86 6.05
N ASP A 34 1.69 -10.79 6.39
CA ASP A 34 2.66 -10.60 7.46
C ASP A 34 3.73 -9.56 7.08
N ILE A 35 4.63 -9.28 8.01
CA ILE A 35 5.65 -8.23 7.90
C ILE A 35 7.02 -8.74 7.42
N ASP A 36 7.18 -10.03 7.16
CA ASP A 36 8.47 -10.60 6.79
C ASP A 36 8.85 -10.27 5.35
N LEU A 37 9.83 -9.39 5.21
CA LEU A 37 10.46 -9.00 3.94
C LEU A 37 11.96 -9.34 3.92
N SER A 38 12.44 -10.23 4.80
CA SER A 38 13.85 -10.60 4.96
C SER A 38 14.54 -10.96 3.63
N LYS A 39 13.84 -11.66 2.74
CA LYS A 39 14.33 -12.01 1.39
C LYS A 39 14.66 -10.81 0.50
N HIS A 40 14.19 -9.61 0.85
CA HIS A 40 14.43 -8.39 0.08
C HIS A 40 15.56 -7.52 0.66
N GLU A 41 16.01 -7.80 1.89
CA GLU A 41 17.01 -6.99 2.58
C GLU A 41 18.36 -6.98 1.83
N ALA A 42 18.87 -8.13 1.46
CA ALA A 42 20.14 -8.23 0.75
C ALA A 42 20.12 -7.52 -0.62
N GLN A 43 18.98 -7.52 -1.31
CA GLN A 43 18.85 -6.80 -2.57
C GLN A 43 18.80 -5.29 -2.34
N LEU A 44 18.07 -4.83 -1.33
CA LEU A 44 18.01 -3.41 -0.96
C LEU A 44 19.40 -2.90 -0.56
N GLN A 45 20.13 -3.66 0.26
CA GLN A 45 21.47 -3.29 0.69
C GLN A 45 22.42 -3.16 -0.51
N ARG A 46 22.49 -4.16 -1.40
CA ARG A 46 23.31 -4.08 -2.61
C ARG A 46 22.97 -2.89 -3.49
N TRP A 47 21.69 -2.54 -3.60
CA TRP A 47 21.24 -1.39 -4.38
C TRP A 47 21.69 -0.07 -3.76
N LEU A 48 21.67 0.03 -2.42
CA LEU A 48 22.17 1.21 -1.68
C LEU A 48 23.69 1.32 -1.79
N ASP A 49 24.43 0.21 -1.58
CA ASP A 49 25.89 0.18 -1.63
C ASP A 49 26.43 0.54 -3.02
N ALA A 50 25.70 0.16 -4.06
CA ALA A 50 26.02 0.53 -5.43
C ALA A 50 25.70 2.00 -5.80
N GLY A 51 25.12 2.77 -4.87
CA GLY A 51 24.75 4.17 -5.10
C GLY A 51 23.64 4.38 -6.13
N TYR A 52 22.84 3.35 -6.43
CA TYR A 52 21.77 3.43 -7.44
C TYR A 52 20.62 4.36 -7.07
N HIS A 53 20.58 4.82 -5.83
CA HIS A 53 19.64 5.85 -5.37
C HIS A 53 20.02 7.26 -5.86
N GLY A 54 21.23 7.46 -6.42
CA GLY A 54 21.68 8.76 -6.91
C GLY A 54 21.62 9.83 -5.81
N SER A 55 21.03 10.95 -6.09
CA SER A 55 20.85 12.07 -5.14
C SER A 55 19.66 11.90 -4.18
N MET A 56 19.00 10.75 -4.19
CA MET A 56 17.87 10.47 -3.29
C MET A 56 18.35 9.95 -1.94
N ASP A 57 19.08 10.76 -1.18
CA ASP A 57 19.71 10.38 0.09
C ASP A 57 18.71 9.85 1.12
N TYR A 58 17.44 10.26 1.05
CA TYR A 58 16.37 9.72 1.87
C TYR A 58 16.15 8.21 1.72
N MET A 59 16.62 7.62 0.62
CA MET A 59 16.56 6.16 0.43
C MET A 59 17.52 5.44 1.38
N ALA A 60 18.69 6.01 1.65
CA ALA A 60 19.68 5.47 2.58
C ALA A 60 19.38 5.82 4.03
N THR A 61 18.80 6.99 4.30
CA THR A 61 18.59 7.55 5.65
C THR A 61 17.84 6.61 6.60
N HIS A 62 16.88 5.84 6.07
CA HIS A 62 16.10 4.91 6.89
C HIS A 62 16.64 3.47 6.87
N GLY A 63 17.68 3.19 6.07
CA GLY A 63 18.33 1.89 5.97
C GLY A 63 17.33 0.73 5.83
N MET A 64 17.56 -0.32 6.60
CA MET A 64 16.75 -1.55 6.57
C MET A 64 15.34 -1.41 7.15
N LYS A 65 15.00 -0.30 7.82
CA LYS A 65 13.61 -0.06 8.28
C LYS A 65 12.59 -0.17 7.14
N ARG A 66 13.03 0.10 5.89
CA ARG A 66 12.18 -0.09 4.69
C ARG A 66 11.70 -1.52 4.49
N ALA A 67 12.54 -2.49 4.88
CA ALA A 67 12.22 -3.93 4.80
C ALA A 67 11.72 -4.51 6.14
N ARG A 68 11.67 -3.69 7.19
CA ARG A 68 11.34 -4.12 8.55
C ARG A 68 10.21 -3.27 9.13
N PRO A 69 8.96 -3.53 8.74
CA PRO A 69 7.81 -2.73 9.17
C PRO A 69 7.69 -2.55 10.68
N ALA A 70 8.04 -3.57 11.48
CA ALA A 70 8.02 -3.50 12.94
C ALA A 70 9.08 -2.55 13.54
N GLU A 71 10.19 -2.29 12.84
CA GLU A 71 11.16 -1.26 13.27
C GLU A 71 10.66 0.16 12.95
N LEU A 72 9.80 0.31 11.93
CA LEU A 72 9.20 1.59 11.58
C LEU A 72 8.01 1.93 12.49
N VAL A 73 7.17 0.95 12.76
CA VAL A 73 6.02 1.05 13.64
C VAL A 73 6.06 -0.13 14.62
N PRO A 74 6.57 0.05 15.85
CA PRO A 74 6.66 -1.01 16.84
C PRO A 74 5.31 -1.69 17.08
N GLY A 75 5.33 -3.03 17.25
CA GLY A 75 4.12 -3.82 17.44
C GLY A 75 3.34 -4.15 16.16
N THR A 76 3.86 -3.79 14.98
CA THR A 76 3.23 -4.19 13.71
C THR A 76 3.32 -5.71 13.52
N GLU A 77 2.18 -6.35 13.36
CA GLU A 77 2.05 -7.79 13.09
C GLU A 77 1.58 -8.07 11.66
N ARG A 78 0.77 -7.20 11.10
CA ARG A 78 0.16 -7.35 9.77
C ARG A 78 0.20 -6.05 9.01
N VAL A 79 0.25 -6.17 7.68
CA VAL A 79 0.11 -5.05 6.76
C VAL A 79 -1.10 -5.27 5.88
N ILE A 80 -1.97 -4.27 5.84
CA ILE A 80 -3.13 -4.22 4.97
C ILE A 80 -2.77 -3.32 3.79
N SER A 81 -2.63 -3.92 2.62
CA SER A 81 -2.38 -3.20 1.37
C SER A 81 -3.68 -3.00 0.62
N VAL A 82 -3.88 -1.82 0.06
CA VAL A 82 -5.08 -1.48 -0.70
C VAL A 82 -4.73 -0.99 -2.09
N LYS A 83 -5.57 -1.29 -3.06
CA LYS A 83 -5.46 -0.80 -4.44
C LYS A 83 -6.66 0.07 -4.76
N MET A 84 -6.42 1.18 -5.47
CA MET A 84 -7.47 2.06 -5.98
C MET A 84 -7.22 2.33 -7.46
N ASN A 85 -8.20 2.03 -8.30
CA ASN A 85 -8.12 2.29 -9.73
C ASN A 85 -8.25 3.80 -9.98
N TYR A 86 -7.42 4.31 -10.89
CA TYR A 86 -7.38 5.73 -11.26
C TYR A 86 -7.67 5.97 -12.75
N LEU A 87 -7.80 4.90 -13.54
CA LEU A 87 -8.06 4.99 -14.98
C LEU A 87 -9.58 5.01 -15.23
N PRO A 88 -10.16 6.15 -15.69
CA PRO A 88 -11.56 6.18 -16.05
C PRO A 88 -11.82 5.41 -17.36
N PRO A 89 -13.04 4.88 -17.57
CA PRO A 89 -13.41 4.16 -18.79
C PRO A 89 -13.07 4.92 -20.08
N ASP A 90 -13.28 6.25 -20.08
CA ASP A 90 -13.08 7.13 -21.24
C ASP A 90 -11.73 7.84 -21.22
N ALA A 91 -10.67 7.18 -20.83
CA ALA A 91 -9.35 7.81 -20.66
C ALA A 91 -8.80 8.48 -21.92
N GLY A 92 -9.31 8.16 -23.10
CA GLY A 92 -8.95 8.79 -24.38
C GLY A 92 -7.45 8.74 -24.68
N PHE A 93 -6.74 7.75 -24.16
CA PHE A 93 -5.29 7.61 -24.19
C PHE A 93 -4.71 7.77 -25.61
N ALA A 94 -5.10 6.91 -26.54
CA ALA A 94 -4.57 6.93 -27.89
C ALA A 94 -4.91 8.24 -28.65
N LYS A 95 -6.09 8.81 -28.42
CA LYS A 95 -6.51 10.07 -29.01
C LYS A 95 -5.66 11.25 -28.51
N THR A 96 -5.36 11.28 -27.21
CA THR A 96 -4.53 12.33 -26.62
C THR A 96 -3.09 12.26 -27.14
N LEU A 97 -2.49 11.05 -27.20
CA LEU A 97 -1.13 10.84 -27.69
C LEU A 97 -0.95 11.18 -29.17
N LYS A 98 -1.99 11.02 -30.00
CA LYS A 98 -1.96 11.39 -31.42
C LYS A 98 -2.12 12.89 -31.65
N ASN A 99 -2.56 13.64 -30.67
CA ASN A 99 -2.77 15.08 -30.81
C ASN A 99 -1.47 15.85 -30.50
N LYS A 100 -0.84 16.42 -31.50
CA LYS A 100 0.43 17.15 -31.43
C LYS A 100 0.33 18.46 -30.59
N GLU A 101 -0.87 19.00 -30.42
CA GLU A 101 -1.13 20.24 -29.67
C GLU A 101 -1.37 19.99 -28.17
N LYS A 102 -1.36 18.73 -27.72
CA LYS A 102 -1.64 18.36 -26.34
C LYS A 102 -0.50 17.57 -25.71
N ALA A 103 -0.14 17.94 -24.49
CA ALA A 103 0.69 17.09 -23.64
C ALA A 103 -0.14 15.97 -23.04
N TYR A 104 0.47 14.79 -22.87
CA TYR A 104 -0.14 13.69 -22.11
C TYR A 104 0.36 13.75 -20.66
N ILE A 105 -0.57 13.92 -19.74
CA ILE A 105 -0.31 13.91 -18.30
C ILE A 105 -0.75 12.55 -17.75
N SER A 106 0.09 11.91 -16.94
CA SER A 106 -0.23 10.64 -16.29
C SER A 106 -1.57 10.72 -15.55
N ARG A 107 -2.40 9.72 -15.74
CA ARG A 107 -3.80 9.75 -15.28
C ARG A 107 -3.92 9.84 -13.75
N TYR A 108 -3.02 9.19 -13.01
CA TYR A 108 -3.01 9.30 -11.55
C TYR A 108 -2.78 10.72 -11.03
N ALA A 109 -2.12 11.58 -11.83
CA ALA A 109 -1.82 12.95 -11.47
C ALA A 109 -2.95 13.94 -11.79
N LEU A 110 -4.03 13.48 -12.45
CA LEU A 110 -5.16 14.32 -12.81
C LEU A 110 -6.18 14.41 -11.65
N GLY A 111 -6.79 15.59 -11.51
CA GLY A 111 -7.83 15.82 -10.55
C GLY A 111 -7.32 16.21 -9.16
N ARG A 112 -7.99 15.72 -8.12
CA ARG A 112 -7.64 16.03 -6.73
C ARG A 112 -6.47 15.17 -6.24
N ASP A 113 -5.72 15.70 -5.28
CA ASP A 113 -4.64 14.99 -4.60
C ASP A 113 -5.15 13.66 -3.98
N TYR A 114 -4.75 12.55 -4.61
CA TYR A 114 -5.16 11.21 -4.18
C TYR A 114 -4.56 10.82 -2.82
N HIS A 115 -3.43 11.39 -2.41
CA HIS A 115 -2.82 11.09 -1.11
C HIS A 115 -3.77 11.41 0.04
N LYS A 116 -4.44 12.58 -0.02
CA LYS A 116 -5.42 12.97 1.00
C LYS A 116 -6.64 12.06 0.98
N LEU A 117 -7.13 11.73 -0.21
CA LEU A 117 -8.26 10.83 -0.39
C LEU A 117 -7.98 9.44 0.19
N MET A 118 -6.90 8.82 -0.24
CA MET A 118 -6.52 7.47 0.22
C MET A 118 -6.24 7.45 1.72
N ARG A 119 -5.49 8.42 2.24
CA ARG A 119 -5.21 8.51 3.68
C ARG A 119 -6.47 8.61 4.51
N ASN A 120 -7.46 9.39 4.08
CA ASN A 120 -8.75 9.50 4.77
C ASN A 120 -9.54 8.19 4.73
N ARG A 121 -9.53 7.50 3.60
CA ARG A 121 -10.19 6.19 3.46
C ARG A 121 -9.50 5.12 4.31
N LEU A 122 -8.17 5.07 4.33
CA LEU A 122 -7.39 4.17 5.19
C LEU A 122 -7.64 4.44 6.67
N LYS A 123 -7.73 5.71 7.08
CA LYS A 123 -8.09 6.06 8.45
C LYS A 123 -9.48 5.54 8.83
N LYS A 124 -10.47 5.69 7.94
CA LYS A 124 -11.81 5.13 8.16
C LYS A 124 -11.81 3.60 8.23
N LEU A 125 -10.99 2.94 7.41
CA LEU A 125 -10.83 1.48 7.48
C LEU A 125 -10.26 1.07 8.84
N GLY A 126 -9.19 1.74 9.31
CA GLY A 126 -8.63 1.50 10.63
C GLY A 126 -9.66 1.69 11.76
N GLN A 127 -10.47 2.75 11.69
CA GLN A 127 -11.54 2.99 12.66
C GLN A 127 -12.63 1.90 12.66
N LYS A 128 -12.99 1.34 11.48
CA LYS A 128 -13.93 0.21 11.40
C LYS A 128 -13.34 -1.05 12.08
N ILE A 129 -12.05 -1.30 11.88
CA ILE A 129 -11.35 -2.41 12.54
C ILE A 129 -11.34 -2.20 14.06
N GLU A 130 -11.02 -1.00 14.53
CA GLU A 130 -11.03 -0.64 15.96
C GLU A 130 -12.40 -0.84 16.61
N GLN A 131 -13.47 -0.53 15.91
CA GLN A 131 -14.84 -0.77 16.40
C GLN A 131 -15.16 -2.27 16.57
N GLU A 132 -14.55 -3.12 15.75
CA GLU A 132 -14.79 -4.58 15.79
C GLU A 132 -13.94 -5.28 16.86
N ILE A 133 -12.65 -4.92 16.97
CA ILE A 133 -11.71 -5.65 17.84
C ILE A 133 -11.29 -4.91 19.12
N GLY A 134 -11.72 -3.66 19.27
CA GLY A 134 -11.26 -2.77 20.33
C GLY A 134 -10.02 -1.98 19.94
N GLU A 135 -9.45 -1.27 20.92
CA GLU A 135 -8.27 -0.41 20.71
C GLU A 135 -7.07 -1.20 20.18
N TYR A 136 -6.48 -0.72 19.10
CA TYR A 136 -5.25 -1.24 18.51
C TYR A 136 -4.46 -0.12 17.83
N GLY A 137 -3.14 -0.33 17.66
CA GLY A 137 -2.29 0.61 16.93
C GLY A 137 -2.39 0.42 15.43
N PHE A 138 -2.58 1.52 14.67
CA PHE A 138 -2.45 1.49 13.22
C PHE A 138 -1.89 2.79 12.68
N ARG A 139 -1.22 2.72 11.52
CA ARG A 139 -0.66 3.89 10.86
C ARG A 139 -0.86 3.79 9.34
N PRO A 140 -1.68 4.67 8.74
CA PRO A 140 -1.89 4.69 7.30
C PRO A 140 -0.72 5.38 6.59
N PHE A 141 -0.24 4.76 5.52
CA PHE A 141 0.77 5.29 4.62
C PHE A 141 0.22 5.40 3.20
N VAL A 142 0.69 6.41 2.48
CA VAL A 142 0.46 6.58 1.04
C VAL A 142 1.72 7.21 0.47
N ASP A 143 2.49 6.47 -0.32
CA ASP A 143 3.73 6.80 -1.02
C ASP A 143 4.92 7.33 -0.16
N SER A 144 4.67 8.10 0.86
CA SER A 144 5.69 8.88 1.58
C SER A 144 6.39 8.14 2.71
N ALA A 145 6.11 6.86 2.94
CA ALA A 145 6.72 6.10 4.02
C ALA A 145 7.99 5.36 3.58
N PRO A 146 8.97 5.15 4.48
CA PRO A 146 10.12 4.30 4.24
C PRO A 146 9.73 2.81 4.34
N VAL A 147 8.89 2.35 3.43
CA VAL A 147 8.34 0.99 3.37
C VAL A 147 8.50 0.43 1.96
N LEU A 148 8.79 -0.85 1.83
CA LEU A 148 8.80 -1.57 0.55
C LEU A 148 7.35 -1.92 0.16
N GLU A 149 6.54 -0.92 -0.18
CA GLU A 149 5.09 -1.06 -0.44
C GLU A 149 4.77 -2.08 -1.51
N ARG A 150 5.53 -2.08 -2.61
CA ARG A 150 5.30 -3.00 -3.74
C ARG A 150 5.56 -4.46 -3.36
N GLN A 151 6.57 -4.71 -2.54
CA GLN A 151 6.87 -6.05 -2.03
C GLN A 151 5.78 -6.54 -1.09
N LEU A 152 5.26 -5.68 -0.24
CA LEU A 152 4.13 -5.99 0.63
C LEU A 152 2.85 -6.23 -0.17
N ALA A 153 2.56 -5.40 -1.18
CA ALA A 153 1.40 -5.57 -2.04
C ALA A 153 1.47 -6.86 -2.87
N GLU A 154 2.65 -7.21 -3.42
CA GLU A 154 2.89 -8.48 -4.10
C GLU A 154 2.67 -9.67 -3.15
N LYS A 155 3.23 -9.62 -1.93
CA LYS A 155 3.06 -10.64 -0.90
C LYS A 155 1.60 -10.77 -0.45
N ALA A 156 0.86 -9.68 -0.45
CA ALA A 156 -0.56 -9.64 -0.14
C ALA A 156 -1.48 -10.12 -1.29
N GLY A 157 -0.89 -10.50 -2.44
CA GLY A 157 -1.62 -11.05 -3.58
C GLY A 157 -2.29 -10.01 -4.49
N LEU A 158 -1.93 -8.72 -4.38
CA LEU A 158 -2.53 -7.65 -5.19
C LEU A 158 -1.96 -7.56 -6.62
N GLY A 159 -0.96 -8.37 -6.97
CA GLY A 159 -0.31 -8.38 -8.27
C GLY A 159 1.15 -8.83 -8.17
N TRP A 160 1.94 -8.54 -9.19
CA TRP A 160 3.37 -8.83 -9.24
C TRP A 160 4.18 -7.59 -9.64
N ARG A 161 5.46 -7.57 -9.28
CA ARG A 161 6.36 -6.46 -9.64
C ARG A 161 6.89 -6.60 -11.05
N GLY A 162 6.61 -5.63 -11.91
CA GLY A 162 7.21 -5.52 -13.22
C GLY A 162 8.68 -5.08 -13.19
N LYS A 163 9.40 -5.26 -14.30
CA LYS A 163 10.79 -4.77 -14.46
C LYS A 163 10.90 -3.24 -14.36
N HIS A 164 9.83 -2.52 -14.70
CA HIS A 164 9.71 -1.06 -14.53
C HIS A 164 9.39 -0.65 -13.08
N SER A 165 9.47 -1.59 -12.15
CA SER A 165 9.24 -1.45 -10.71
C SER A 165 7.83 -1.03 -10.26
N LEU A 166 6.82 -1.06 -11.12
CA LEU A 166 5.42 -0.91 -10.73
C LEU A 166 4.80 -2.26 -10.36
N LEU A 167 3.72 -2.21 -9.58
CA LEU A 167 2.88 -3.39 -9.33
C LEU A 167 1.94 -3.57 -10.53
N ILE A 168 1.97 -4.74 -11.14
CA ILE A 168 1.11 -5.12 -12.26
C ILE A 168 0.01 -6.03 -11.75
N ASN A 169 -1.22 -5.78 -12.19
CA ASN A 169 -2.37 -6.62 -11.90
C ASN A 169 -3.03 -7.05 -13.22
N GLN A 170 -3.48 -8.28 -13.29
CA GLN A 170 -4.04 -8.84 -14.52
C GLN A 170 -5.31 -8.13 -15.00
N GLU A 171 -6.13 -7.66 -14.06
CA GLU A 171 -7.42 -7.03 -14.37
C GLU A 171 -7.32 -5.53 -14.64
N ALA A 172 -6.39 -4.85 -13.97
CA ALA A 172 -6.32 -3.38 -13.97
C ALA A 172 -5.05 -2.81 -14.62
N GLY A 173 -4.10 -3.66 -15.01
CA GLY A 173 -2.80 -3.21 -15.52
C GLY A 173 -1.86 -2.73 -14.39
N SER A 174 -1.15 -1.63 -14.61
CA SER A 174 -0.17 -1.06 -13.65
C SER A 174 -0.52 0.35 -13.25
#